data_5708240b596d70cc6366091875c54bf9
#
_entry.id   5708240b596d70cc6366091875c54bf9
#
_cell.length_a   1.000
_cell.length_b   1.000
_cell.length_c   1.000
_cell.angle_alpha   90.00
_cell.angle_beta   90.00
_cell.angle_gamma   90.00
#
_symmetry.space_group_name_H-M   'P 1'
#
loop_
_entity.id
_entity.type
_entity.pdbx_description
1 polymer ?
#
loop_
_entity_poly.entity_id
_entity_poly.type
_entity_poly.pdbx_seq_one_letter_code
_entity_poly.pdbx_strand_id
1 'polypeptide(L)'
;MATRLIVTENNPLVVVRASGAPGRTIISGEGNPINSLGVPGDFYFDTLTTRFWGPKSTLSDEWHIEESFILDKQISYMYSWEMAQVTGPIQGIYSVSINHNLQFHPNVSVKSSSGDLLETGIDYNSINQITLTMAQPFSGTAYLS
;
A
#
# COMPACT_ATOMS: atom_id res chain seq x y z
N MET A 1 -45.15 14.04 30.39
CA MET A 1 -45.24 15.50 30.53
C MET A 1 -44.58 16.14 29.31
N ALA A 2 -45.35 16.86 28.51
CA ALA A 2 -44.76 17.54 27.36
C ALA A 2 -44.18 18.87 27.84
N THR A 3 -42.88 19.08 27.70
CA THR A 3 -42.21 20.33 27.99
C THR A 3 -42.52 21.33 26.87
N ARG A 4 -43.31 22.37 27.20
CA ARG A 4 -43.66 23.44 26.25
C ARG A 4 -42.50 24.43 26.24
N LEU A 5 -41.79 24.53 25.12
CA LEU A 5 -40.82 25.58 24.87
C LEU A 5 -41.58 26.89 24.56
N ILE A 6 -41.45 27.91 25.41
CA ILE A 6 -41.98 29.24 25.13
C ILE A 6 -40.82 30.03 24.51
N VAL A 7 -40.92 30.33 23.22
CA VAL A 7 -40.00 31.21 22.51
C VAL A 7 -40.54 32.64 22.65
N THR A 8 -39.85 33.53 23.38
CA THR A 8 -40.14 34.96 23.37
C THR A 8 -39.38 35.63 22.23
N GLU A 9 -40.03 36.57 21.53
CA GLU A 9 -39.63 37.18 20.27
C GLU A 9 -38.27 37.89 20.23
N ASN A 10 -37.48 37.88 21.28
CA ASN A 10 -36.15 38.51 21.36
C ASN A 10 -35.03 37.53 21.69
N ASN A 11 -35.24 36.24 21.55
CA ASN A 11 -34.19 35.26 21.77
C ASN A 11 -33.58 34.84 20.42
N PRO A 12 -32.21 34.87 20.25
CA PRO A 12 -31.59 34.34 19.05
C PRO A 12 -32.02 32.91 18.88
N LEU A 13 -32.38 32.55 17.64
CA LEU A 13 -32.75 31.19 17.30
C LEU A 13 -31.65 30.22 17.75
N VAL A 14 -31.88 29.53 18.84
CA VAL A 14 -30.98 28.45 19.27
C VAL A 14 -31.30 27.24 18.39
N VAL A 15 -30.57 27.10 17.32
CA VAL A 15 -30.59 25.85 16.54
C VAL A 15 -29.87 24.79 17.37
N VAL A 16 -30.59 24.01 18.16
CA VAL A 16 -30.05 22.78 18.71
C VAL A 16 -29.89 21.82 17.54
N ARG A 17 -28.72 21.84 16.95
CA ARG A 17 -28.31 20.71 16.11
C ARG A 17 -28.12 19.54 17.06
N ALA A 18 -28.99 18.54 16.96
CA ALA A 18 -28.63 17.23 17.47
C ALA A 18 -27.34 16.84 16.75
N SER A 19 -26.20 16.98 17.40
CA SER A 19 -24.97 16.40 16.90
C SER A 19 -25.24 14.91 16.81
N GLY A 20 -25.24 14.35 15.61
CA GLY A 20 -25.11 12.90 15.45
C GLY A 20 -23.94 12.43 16.30
N ALA A 21 -23.88 11.14 16.61
CA ALA A 21 -22.71 10.58 17.25
C ALA A 21 -21.46 11.10 16.53
N PRO A 22 -20.39 11.52 17.26
CA PRO A 22 -19.18 12.03 16.65
C PRO A 22 -18.76 11.08 15.53
N GLY A 23 -18.57 11.62 14.33
CA GLY A 23 -18.05 10.84 13.20
C GLY A 23 -16.68 10.31 13.57
N ARG A 24 -16.28 9.20 12.96
CA ARG A 24 -14.93 8.68 13.10
C ARG A 24 -13.94 9.67 12.49
N THR A 25 -12.79 9.84 13.15
CA THR A 25 -11.77 10.80 12.74
C THR A 25 -10.54 10.07 12.22
N ILE A 26 -9.83 10.70 11.29
CA ILE A 26 -8.46 10.33 10.92
C ILE A 26 -7.54 11.33 11.60
N ILE A 27 -6.72 10.84 12.51
CA ILE A 27 -5.71 11.62 13.23
C ILE A 27 -4.37 11.38 12.52
N SER A 28 -3.45 12.33 12.54
CA SER A 28 -2.11 12.15 11.99
C SER A 28 -1.05 12.61 12.97
N GLY A 29 0.14 12.01 12.88
CA GLY A 29 1.31 12.36 13.66
C GLY A 29 2.52 11.54 13.23
N GLU A 30 3.66 11.72 13.89
CA GLU A 30 4.89 11.00 13.62
C GLU A 30 5.06 9.82 14.59
N GLY A 31 5.33 8.64 14.02
CA GLY A 31 5.53 7.40 14.78
C GLY A 31 4.21 6.71 15.20
N ASN A 32 4.35 5.66 15.99
CA ASN A 32 3.21 4.86 16.43
C ASN A 32 2.26 5.66 17.32
N PRO A 33 0.94 5.52 17.16
CA PRO A 33 -0.03 6.19 18.01
C PRO A 33 0.04 5.67 19.47
N ILE A 34 -0.09 6.56 20.42
CA ILE A 34 -0.24 6.19 21.85
C ILE A 34 -1.70 5.89 22.14
N ASN A 35 -1.98 4.99 23.10
CA ASN A 35 -3.34 4.54 23.38
C ASN A 35 -4.29 5.65 23.89
N SER A 36 -3.76 6.72 24.48
CA SER A 36 -4.56 7.88 24.89
C SER A 36 -4.97 8.81 23.74
N LEU A 37 -4.48 8.57 22.51
CA LEU A 37 -4.81 9.36 21.34
C LEU A 37 -6.07 8.80 20.65
N GLY A 38 -7.04 9.67 20.35
CA GLY A 38 -8.28 9.31 19.68
C GLY A 38 -9.25 8.51 20.56
N VAL A 39 -10.38 8.15 19.97
CA VAL A 39 -11.42 7.32 20.60
C VAL A 39 -11.65 6.04 19.80
N PRO A 40 -12.24 5.01 20.42
CA PRO A 40 -12.54 3.76 19.72
C PRO A 40 -13.25 3.97 18.38
N GLY A 41 -12.69 3.38 17.33
CA GLY A 41 -13.16 3.50 15.94
C GLY A 41 -12.52 4.63 15.14
N ASP A 42 -11.66 5.46 15.71
CA ASP A 42 -10.84 6.40 14.94
C ASP A 42 -9.74 5.67 14.16
N PHE A 43 -9.17 6.38 13.20
CA PHE A 43 -8.01 5.95 12.42
C PHE A 43 -6.84 6.88 12.69
N TYR A 44 -5.62 6.37 12.51
CA TYR A 44 -4.42 7.17 12.66
C TYR A 44 -3.48 6.96 11.48
N PHE A 45 -2.90 8.05 10.99
CA PHE A 45 -1.89 8.05 9.94
C PHE A 45 -0.53 8.47 10.50
N ASP A 46 0.40 7.54 10.52
CA ASP A 46 1.80 7.80 10.85
C ASP A 46 2.50 8.40 9.63
N THR A 47 2.83 9.68 9.70
CA THR A 47 3.48 10.42 8.61
C THR A 47 4.96 10.09 8.46
N LEU A 48 5.60 9.46 9.47
CA LEU A 48 7.00 9.06 9.42
C LEU A 48 7.19 7.74 8.64
N THR A 49 6.30 6.77 8.87
CA THR A 49 6.40 5.44 8.25
C THR A 49 5.34 5.19 7.18
N THR A 50 4.49 6.20 6.87
CA THR A 50 3.34 6.09 5.97
C THR A 50 2.39 4.94 6.33
N ARG A 51 2.32 4.61 7.63
CA ARG A 51 1.48 3.54 8.14
C ARG A 51 0.11 4.07 8.55
N PHE A 52 -0.91 3.38 8.10
CA PHE A 52 -2.30 3.65 8.46
C PHE A 52 -2.75 2.63 9.51
N TRP A 53 -3.26 3.12 10.62
CA TRP A 53 -3.68 2.34 11.77
C TRP A 53 -5.18 2.40 11.96
N GLY A 54 -5.74 1.35 12.44
CA GLY A 54 -7.11 1.30 12.89
C GLY A 54 -8.08 0.50 12.02
N PRO A 55 -9.34 0.50 12.45
CA PRO A 55 -9.91 1.39 13.49
C PRO A 55 -9.36 1.09 14.89
N LYS A 56 -9.22 2.12 15.75
CA LYS A 56 -8.87 1.94 17.16
C LYS A 56 -9.86 0.98 17.82
N SER A 57 -9.37 0.00 18.56
CA SER A 57 -10.20 -1.06 19.13
C SER A 57 -11.34 -0.51 20.02
N THR A 58 -12.55 -1.02 19.79
CA THR A 58 -13.71 -0.72 20.63
C THR A 58 -13.77 -1.57 21.90
N LEU A 59 -12.95 -2.61 21.97
CA LEU A 59 -12.92 -3.54 23.09
C LEU A 59 -11.84 -3.18 24.12
N SER A 60 -10.63 -2.83 23.64
CA SER A 60 -9.49 -2.55 24.50
C SER A 60 -9.13 -1.05 24.59
N ASP A 61 -9.71 -0.19 23.73
CA ASP A 61 -9.33 1.22 23.56
C ASP A 61 -7.84 1.38 23.23
N GLU A 62 -7.31 0.45 22.40
CA GLU A 62 -5.90 0.41 22.02
C GLU A 62 -5.74 0.44 20.50
N TRP A 63 -4.54 0.80 20.07
CA TRP A 63 -4.08 0.70 18.69
C TRP A 63 -3.34 -0.62 18.49
N HIS A 64 -3.81 -1.44 17.56
CA HIS A 64 -3.21 -2.74 17.26
C HIS A 64 -2.40 -2.68 15.97
N ILE A 65 -1.12 -3.10 16.03
CA ILE A 65 -0.22 -3.07 14.86
C ILE A 65 -0.67 -4.05 13.77
N GLU A 66 -1.29 -5.15 14.16
CA GLU A 66 -1.86 -6.16 13.25
C GLU A 66 -3.04 -5.64 12.42
N GLU A 67 -3.69 -4.57 12.89
CA GLU A 67 -4.77 -3.87 12.19
C GLU A 67 -4.25 -2.66 11.40
N SER A 68 -2.92 -2.54 11.24
CA SER A 68 -2.29 -1.47 10.50
C SER A 68 -1.64 -1.96 9.20
N PHE A 69 -1.51 -1.06 8.23
CA PHE A 69 -0.82 -1.35 6.97
C PHE A 69 -0.02 -0.14 6.48
N ILE A 70 1.04 -0.40 5.73
CA ILE A 70 1.87 0.66 5.13
C ILE A 70 1.26 1.05 3.79
N LEU A 71 1.00 2.35 3.60
CA LEU A 71 0.44 2.89 2.35
C LEU A 71 1.48 2.97 1.23
N ASP A 72 2.75 3.07 1.58
CA ASP A 72 3.87 3.10 0.64
C ASP A 72 4.34 1.68 0.26
N LYS A 73 3.40 0.78 0.04
CA LYS A 73 3.73 -0.51 -0.54
C LYS A 73 4.06 -0.31 -2.01
N GLN A 74 5.31 -0.58 -2.37
CA GLN A 74 5.69 -0.63 -3.77
C GLN A 74 4.85 -1.70 -4.48
N ILE A 75 3.99 -1.27 -5.40
CA ILE A 75 3.08 -2.14 -6.17
C ILE A 75 3.58 -2.42 -7.58
N SER A 76 4.69 -1.80 -7.97
CA SER A 76 5.32 -1.99 -9.27
C SER A 76 6.83 -1.83 -9.18
N TYR A 77 7.54 -2.47 -10.07
CA TYR A 77 9.00 -2.41 -10.17
C TYR A 77 9.41 -2.46 -11.64
N MET A 78 10.41 -1.68 -12.01
CA MET A 78 10.99 -1.69 -13.34
C MET A 78 12.48 -2.03 -13.23
N TYR A 79 12.92 -2.99 -14.03
CA TYR A 79 14.31 -3.41 -14.10
C TYR A 79 14.80 -3.45 -15.54
N SER A 80 15.85 -2.71 -15.82
CA SER A 80 16.52 -2.74 -17.12
C SER A 80 17.84 -3.47 -17.01
N TRP A 81 18.18 -4.26 -18.04
CA TRP A 81 19.45 -4.98 -18.10
C TRP A 81 20.12 -4.82 -19.46
N GLU A 82 21.44 -4.89 -19.43
CA GLU A 82 22.28 -4.95 -20.60
C GLU A 82 22.69 -6.40 -20.91
N MET A 83 23.13 -6.66 -22.14
CA MET A 83 23.58 -7.97 -22.59
C MET A 83 24.62 -8.60 -21.64
N ALA A 84 25.52 -7.81 -21.06
CA ALA A 84 26.57 -8.27 -20.14
C ALA A 84 26.03 -8.83 -18.81
N GLN A 85 24.77 -8.54 -18.47
CA GLN A 85 24.13 -9.02 -17.24
C GLN A 85 23.36 -10.34 -17.46
N VAL A 86 23.27 -10.78 -18.70
CA VAL A 86 22.62 -12.04 -19.07
C VAL A 86 23.56 -13.20 -18.77
N THR A 87 23.09 -14.17 -18.02
CA THR A 87 23.82 -15.40 -17.69
C THR A 87 23.47 -16.51 -18.67
N GLY A 88 24.44 -17.32 -19.03
CA GLY A 88 24.25 -18.48 -19.90
C GLY A 88 25.08 -18.44 -21.18
N PRO A 89 24.83 -19.40 -22.12
CA PRO A 89 23.74 -20.38 -22.05
C PRO A 89 24.03 -21.56 -21.12
N ILE A 90 23.01 -21.95 -20.35
CA ILE A 90 22.99 -23.24 -19.66
C ILE A 90 21.94 -24.11 -20.34
N GLN A 91 22.37 -25.21 -20.94
CA GLN A 91 21.51 -26.07 -21.76
C GLN A 91 20.76 -25.32 -22.90
N GLY A 92 21.40 -24.27 -23.46
CA GLY A 92 20.80 -23.45 -24.51
C GLY A 92 19.86 -22.33 -24.00
N ILE A 93 19.73 -22.15 -22.70
CA ILE A 93 18.86 -21.14 -22.10
C ILE A 93 19.71 -20.03 -21.46
N TYR A 94 19.36 -18.80 -21.70
CA TYR A 94 19.91 -17.61 -21.07
C TYR A 94 18.97 -17.10 -19.99
N SER A 95 19.49 -16.42 -18.97
CA SER A 95 18.67 -15.93 -17.86
C SER A 95 19.12 -14.60 -17.28
N VAL A 96 18.16 -13.89 -16.67
CA VAL A 96 18.39 -12.68 -15.87
C VAL A 96 17.62 -12.82 -14.57
N SER A 97 18.31 -12.68 -13.44
CA SER A 97 17.70 -12.71 -12.11
C SER A 97 17.37 -11.29 -11.66
N ILE A 98 16.15 -11.07 -11.18
CA ILE A 98 15.64 -9.75 -10.77
C ILE A 98 15.15 -9.82 -9.33
N ASN A 99 15.78 -9.03 -8.44
CA ASN A 99 15.33 -8.81 -7.08
C ASN A 99 14.42 -7.58 -7.06
N HIS A 100 13.10 -7.77 -6.94
CA HIS A 100 12.11 -6.69 -7.03
C HIS A 100 11.56 -6.24 -5.68
N ASN A 101 11.67 -7.06 -4.63
CA ASN A 101 11.23 -6.75 -3.26
C ASN A 101 9.75 -6.33 -3.12
N LEU A 102 8.89 -6.73 -4.05
CA LEU A 102 7.45 -6.39 -4.05
C LEU A 102 6.64 -7.14 -2.99
N GLN A 103 7.20 -8.22 -2.43
CA GLN A 103 6.55 -9.10 -1.44
C GLN A 103 5.28 -9.80 -1.97
N PHE A 104 5.20 -9.99 -3.28
CA PHE A 104 4.18 -10.79 -3.97
C PHE A 104 4.74 -11.28 -5.32
N HIS A 105 4.03 -12.20 -5.99
CA HIS A 105 4.33 -12.65 -7.35
C HIS A 105 3.70 -11.68 -8.34
N PRO A 106 4.49 -10.79 -8.99
CA PRO A 106 3.96 -9.77 -9.90
C PRO A 106 3.62 -10.36 -11.27
N ASN A 107 2.73 -9.67 -11.99
CA ASN A 107 2.67 -9.83 -13.45
C ASN A 107 3.92 -9.22 -14.07
N VAL A 108 4.45 -9.86 -15.11
CA VAL A 108 5.69 -9.44 -15.76
C VAL A 108 5.46 -9.20 -17.23
N SER A 109 5.85 -8.02 -17.69
CA SER A 109 5.94 -7.69 -19.12
C SER A 109 7.38 -7.33 -19.48
N VAL A 110 7.89 -7.87 -20.56
CA VAL A 110 9.28 -7.68 -21.00
C VAL A 110 9.32 -6.96 -22.35
N LYS A 111 10.15 -5.92 -22.44
CA LYS A 111 10.46 -5.24 -23.69
C LYS A 111 11.94 -5.33 -24.01
N SER A 112 12.26 -5.53 -25.29
CA SER A 112 13.64 -5.38 -25.80
C SER A 112 14.11 -3.92 -25.70
N SER A 113 15.40 -3.70 -25.88
CA SER A 113 15.97 -2.34 -26.01
C SER A 113 15.43 -1.56 -27.21
N SER A 114 14.90 -2.24 -28.24
CA SER A 114 14.20 -1.61 -29.38
C SER A 114 12.74 -1.26 -29.07
N GLY A 115 12.21 -1.68 -27.93
CA GLY A 115 10.84 -1.40 -27.49
C GLY A 115 9.81 -2.48 -27.83
N ASP A 116 10.23 -3.58 -28.46
CA ASP A 116 9.36 -4.70 -28.80
C ASP A 116 8.98 -5.50 -27.57
N LEU A 117 7.70 -5.86 -27.45
CA LEU A 117 7.23 -6.77 -26.40
C LEU A 117 7.72 -8.18 -26.70
N LEU A 118 8.36 -8.81 -25.74
CA LEU A 118 8.93 -10.15 -25.87
C LEU A 118 8.30 -11.12 -24.87
N GLU A 119 8.07 -12.34 -25.32
CA GLU A 119 7.72 -13.46 -24.45
C GLU A 119 8.99 -14.08 -23.88
N THR A 120 9.01 -14.25 -22.56
CA THR A 120 10.10 -14.90 -21.81
C THR A 120 9.51 -15.93 -20.86
N GLY A 121 10.28 -16.94 -20.50
CA GLY A 121 9.94 -17.76 -19.34
C GLY A 121 10.10 -16.93 -18.07
N ILE A 122 9.24 -17.18 -17.09
CA ILE A 122 9.26 -16.51 -15.80
C ILE A 122 9.25 -17.57 -14.70
N ASP A 123 10.32 -17.62 -13.92
CA ASP A 123 10.42 -18.46 -12.74
C ASP A 123 10.33 -17.57 -11.49
N TYR A 124 9.32 -17.82 -10.64
CA TYR A 124 9.17 -17.14 -9.35
C TYR A 124 10.00 -17.84 -8.30
N ASN A 125 11.22 -17.36 -8.07
CA ASN A 125 12.13 -17.92 -7.06
C ASN A 125 11.65 -17.65 -5.64
N SER A 126 11.01 -16.49 -5.43
CA SER A 126 10.38 -16.09 -4.17
C SER A 126 9.38 -14.95 -4.41
N ILE A 127 8.71 -14.49 -3.34
CA ILE A 127 7.85 -13.29 -3.38
C ILE A 127 8.63 -11.98 -3.64
N ASN A 128 9.97 -12.05 -3.70
CA ASN A 128 10.86 -10.89 -3.89
C ASN A 128 11.83 -11.05 -5.06
N GLN A 129 11.84 -12.22 -5.72
CA GLN A 129 12.79 -12.51 -6.78
C GLN A 129 12.13 -13.34 -7.88
N ILE A 130 12.41 -12.95 -9.12
CA ILE A 130 12.10 -13.74 -10.31
C ILE A 130 13.36 -14.00 -11.15
N THR A 131 13.31 -15.02 -11.98
CA THR A 131 14.29 -15.25 -13.05
C THR A 131 13.57 -15.25 -14.39
N LEU A 132 14.00 -14.39 -15.28
CA LEU A 132 13.58 -14.42 -16.68
C LEU A 132 14.45 -15.41 -17.44
N THR A 133 13.83 -16.26 -18.28
CA THR A 133 14.54 -17.20 -19.14
C THR A 133 14.22 -16.92 -20.60
N MET A 134 15.23 -17.04 -21.47
CA MET A 134 15.15 -16.69 -22.88
C MET A 134 16.02 -17.61 -23.75
N ALA A 135 15.59 -17.85 -24.98
CA ALA A 135 16.33 -18.69 -25.94
C ALA A 135 17.54 -17.97 -26.56
N GLN A 136 17.51 -16.64 -26.61
CA GLN A 136 18.61 -15.80 -27.10
C GLN A 136 18.82 -14.63 -26.13
N PRO A 137 20.07 -14.21 -25.88
CA PRO A 137 20.34 -13.10 -25.00
C PRO A 137 19.96 -11.78 -25.68
N PHE A 138 19.38 -10.87 -24.91
CA PHE A 138 19.06 -9.51 -25.35
C PHE A 138 19.13 -8.53 -24.17
N SER A 139 19.32 -7.25 -24.49
CA SER A 139 19.15 -6.15 -23.53
C SER A 139 17.70 -5.71 -23.50
N GLY A 140 17.16 -5.43 -22.32
CA GLY A 140 15.75 -5.09 -22.24
C GLY A 140 15.33 -4.51 -20.90
N THR A 141 14.01 -4.40 -20.74
CA THR A 141 13.38 -3.90 -19.52
C THR A 141 12.20 -4.79 -19.14
N ALA A 142 12.14 -5.21 -17.88
CA ALA A 142 11.00 -5.87 -17.28
C ALA A 142 10.18 -4.87 -16.46
N TYR A 143 8.87 -4.93 -16.62
CA TYR A 143 7.87 -4.19 -15.84
C TYR A 143 7.10 -5.22 -15.02
N LEU A 144 7.14 -5.05 -13.71
CA LEU A 144 6.53 -5.93 -12.72
C LEU A 144 5.43 -5.18 -11.98
N SER A 145 4.22 -5.73 -11.90
CA SER A 145 3.07 -5.08 -11.23
C SER A 145 2.06 -6.07 -10.67
#